data_fe904f9d9b7149037b3bb15dce3cf54a
#
_entry.id   fe904f9d9b7149037b3bb15dce3cf54a
#
_cell.length_a   1.000
_cell.length_b   1.000
_cell.length_c   1.000
_cell.angle_alpha   90.00
_cell.angle_beta   90.00
_cell.angle_gamma   90.00
#
_symmetry.space_group_name_H-M   'P 1'
#
loop_
_entity.id
_entity.type
_entity.pdbx_description
1 polymer ?
#
loop_
_entity_poly.entity_id
_entity_poly.type
_entity_poly.pdbx_seq_one_letter_code
_entity_poly.pdbx_strand_id
1 'polypeptide(L)'
;AEIVSGIASGCAKAKTALIGGETAEHPQLLEDDEFDIAGAATGVVETSKLLGAEKVQSGDIAIAIASSGVHANGFSLVRHIIRENKLSLESNVAELEKTLGEALLTPTTIYAADLLDVISEVEVHAMAHITGGGLAANTERVMPSHLHLVIERKSWALPPLFSYLQGVGQVPQEDLERTFNCGVGMVLIAPAQSVGPALTLLRSQGHLAWELGEISPATRAGAGVKLEGAFQNR
;
A
#
# COMPACT_ATOMS: atom_id res chain seq x y z
N ALA A 1 8.53 9.50 24.81
CA ALA A 1 7.11 9.36 25.19
C ALA A 1 6.19 9.37 23.96
N GLU A 2 6.31 10.35 23.06
CA GLU A 2 5.42 10.52 21.89
C GLU A 2 5.44 9.33 20.91
N ILE A 3 6.63 8.80 20.59
CA ILE A 3 6.80 7.63 19.72
C ILE A 3 6.04 6.42 20.29
N VAL A 4 6.21 6.14 21.58
CA VAL A 4 5.53 5.02 22.25
C VAL A 4 4.02 5.23 22.26
N SER A 5 3.57 6.47 22.47
CA SER A 5 2.14 6.81 22.40
C SER A 5 1.57 6.58 20.99
N GLY A 6 2.34 6.94 19.94
CA GLY A 6 1.99 6.67 18.55
C GLY A 6 1.88 5.17 18.26
N ILE A 7 2.83 4.37 18.73
CA ILE A 7 2.81 2.90 18.60
C ILE A 7 1.58 2.32 19.31
N ALA A 8 1.31 2.74 20.53
CA ALA A 8 0.15 2.28 21.30
C ALA A 8 -1.18 2.62 20.59
N SER A 9 -1.29 3.82 20.04
CA SER A 9 -2.46 4.23 19.24
C SER A 9 -2.61 3.37 17.98
N GLY A 10 -1.49 3.08 17.28
CA GLY A 10 -1.50 2.19 16.12
C GLY A 10 -1.94 0.77 16.47
N CYS A 11 -1.42 0.21 17.55
CA CYS A 11 -1.80 -1.10 18.04
C CYS A 11 -3.29 -1.17 18.41
N ALA A 12 -3.82 -0.14 19.07
CA ALA A 12 -5.24 -0.06 19.41
C ALA A 12 -6.13 -0.04 18.15
N LYS A 13 -5.77 0.76 17.14
CA LYS A 13 -6.47 0.79 15.83
C LYS A 13 -6.42 -0.54 15.10
N ALA A 14 -5.27 -1.23 15.16
CA ALA A 14 -5.09 -2.56 14.57
C ALA A 14 -5.79 -3.69 15.37
N LYS A 15 -6.42 -3.38 16.50
CA LYS A 15 -6.96 -4.37 17.45
C LYS A 15 -5.89 -5.39 17.89
N THR A 16 -4.65 -4.94 18.02
CA THR A 16 -3.46 -5.74 18.35
C THR A 16 -2.93 -5.33 19.72
N ALA A 17 -2.66 -6.29 20.60
CA ALA A 17 -2.11 -6.00 21.92
C ALA A 17 -0.64 -5.54 21.82
N LEU A 18 -0.30 -4.42 22.45
CA LEU A 18 1.09 -4.03 22.68
C LEU A 18 1.59 -4.76 23.93
N ILE A 19 2.31 -5.85 23.74
CA ILE A 19 2.69 -6.75 24.84
C ILE A 19 4.04 -6.44 25.47
N GLY A 20 4.84 -5.56 24.88
CA GLY A 20 6.13 -5.19 25.41
C GLY A 20 6.89 -4.24 24.51
N GLY A 21 8.02 -3.81 24.98
CA GLY A 21 8.97 -2.96 24.27
C GLY A 21 10.03 -2.44 25.25
N GLU A 22 11.11 -1.93 24.71
CA GLU A 22 12.15 -1.29 25.48
C GLU A 22 12.78 -0.15 24.68
N THR A 23 13.57 0.66 25.35
CA THR A 23 14.45 1.66 24.73
C THR A 23 15.87 1.39 25.14
N ALA A 24 16.81 1.53 24.21
CA ALA A 24 18.22 1.37 24.47
C ALA A 24 18.98 2.55 23.83
N GLU A 25 20.06 2.95 24.49
CA GLU A 25 21.01 3.90 23.93
C GLU A 25 22.10 3.12 23.18
N HIS A 26 22.47 3.62 22.00
CA HIS A 26 23.53 3.04 21.18
C HIS A 26 24.67 4.04 20.95
N PRO A 27 25.48 4.34 21.98
CA PRO A 27 26.61 5.28 21.86
C PRO A 27 27.55 4.82 20.75
N GLN A 28 28.01 5.75 19.90
CA GLN A 28 28.92 5.50 18.78
C GLN A 28 28.29 4.73 17.58
N LEU A 29 27.03 4.33 17.66
CA LEU A 29 26.29 3.71 16.55
C LEU A 29 25.29 4.68 15.94
N LEU A 30 24.61 5.47 16.77
CA LEU A 30 23.68 6.53 16.37
C LEU A 30 24.20 7.87 16.91
N GLU A 31 23.97 8.96 16.18
CA GLU A 31 24.21 10.31 16.66
C GLU A 31 23.18 10.69 17.74
N ASP A 32 23.46 11.74 18.51
CA ASP A 32 22.65 12.12 19.68
C ASP A 32 21.18 12.44 19.37
N ASP A 33 20.87 12.85 18.13
CA ASP A 33 19.53 13.18 17.63
C ASP A 33 18.93 12.11 16.71
N GLU A 34 19.66 11.03 16.46
CA GLU A 34 19.18 9.89 15.67
C GLU A 34 18.46 8.86 16.55
N PHE A 35 17.45 8.25 15.97
CA PHE A 35 16.75 7.10 16.56
C PHE A 35 16.33 6.12 15.49
N ASP A 36 16.17 4.87 15.87
CA ASP A 36 15.59 3.82 15.04
C ASP A 36 14.44 3.15 15.78
N ILE A 37 13.51 2.58 15.03
CA ILE A 37 12.34 1.88 15.57
C ILE A 37 12.29 0.50 14.91
N ALA A 38 12.36 -0.53 15.74
CA ALA A 38 12.15 -1.90 15.32
C ALA A 38 10.91 -2.47 16.01
N GLY A 39 10.19 -3.32 15.33
CA GLY A 39 9.01 -3.99 15.88
C GLY A 39 8.86 -5.38 15.32
N ALA A 40 8.25 -6.27 16.13
CA ALA A 40 7.84 -7.59 15.73
C ALA A 40 6.38 -7.79 16.08
N ALA A 41 5.63 -8.43 15.19
CA ALA A 41 4.24 -8.80 15.43
C ALA A 41 4.07 -10.31 15.23
N THR A 42 3.29 -10.92 16.12
CA THR A 42 2.94 -12.34 16.02
C THR A 42 1.43 -12.46 15.88
N GLY A 43 0.98 -13.16 14.87
CA GLY A 43 -0.42 -13.50 14.63
C GLY A 43 -0.60 -15.01 14.53
N VAL A 44 -1.83 -15.45 14.64
CA VAL A 44 -2.22 -16.85 14.44
C VAL A 44 -3.36 -16.94 13.43
N VAL A 45 -3.34 -17.98 12.62
CA VAL A 45 -4.39 -18.28 11.65
C VAL A 45 -4.57 -19.79 11.59
N GLU A 46 -5.82 -20.25 11.46
CA GLU A 46 -6.09 -21.66 11.18
C GLU A 46 -5.56 -22.02 9.79
N THR A 47 -4.92 -23.17 9.65
CA THR A 47 -4.34 -23.63 8.39
C THR A 47 -5.36 -23.62 7.23
N SER A 48 -6.60 -23.98 7.52
CA SER A 48 -7.70 -23.98 6.54
C SER A 48 -8.11 -22.57 6.08
N LYS A 49 -7.75 -21.51 6.83
CA LYS A 49 -8.07 -20.09 6.54
C LYS A 49 -6.89 -19.33 5.96
N LEU A 50 -5.74 -19.99 5.72
CA LEU A 50 -4.62 -19.34 5.04
C LEU A 50 -5.06 -18.82 3.69
N LEU A 51 -4.67 -17.57 3.39
CA LEU A 51 -4.83 -16.94 2.09
C LEU A 51 -3.50 -17.02 1.33
N GLY A 52 -3.57 -17.17 0.02
CA GLY A 52 -2.35 -17.23 -0.78
C GLY A 52 -2.58 -17.63 -2.22
N ALA A 53 -1.51 -17.68 -2.99
CA ALA A 53 -1.52 -17.93 -4.42
C ALA A 53 -2.25 -19.24 -4.80
N GLU A 54 -2.22 -20.25 -3.94
CA GLU A 54 -2.86 -21.55 -4.17
C GLU A 54 -4.39 -21.48 -4.26
N LYS A 55 -5.01 -20.41 -3.76
CA LYS A 55 -6.46 -20.19 -3.84
C LYS A 55 -6.86 -19.33 -5.03
N VAL A 56 -5.94 -18.56 -5.59
CA VAL A 56 -6.22 -17.64 -6.69
C VAL A 56 -6.53 -18.39 -7.97
N GLN A 57 -7.62 -18.00 -8.64
CA GLN A 57 -8.16 -18.68 -9.82
C GLN A 57 -8.41 -17.69 -10.97
N SER A 58 -8.48 -18.23 -12.17
CA SER A 58 -8.98 -17.48 -13.32
C SER A 58 -10.44 -17.08 -13.10
N GLY A 59 -10.78 -15.83 -13.37
CA GLY A 59 -12.09 -15.23 -13.10
C GLY A 59 -12.18 -14.52 -11.75
N ASP A 60 -11.15 -14.61 -10.90
CA ASP A 60 -11.06 -13.78 -9.72
C ASP A 60 -10.83 -12.31 -10.09
N ILE A 61 -11.29 -11.41 -9.24
CA ILE A 61 -11.15 -9.98 -9.41
C ILE A 61 -10.18 -9.42 -8.38
N ALA A 62 -9.24 -8.62 -8.84
CA ALA A 62 -8.39 -7.82 -7.97
C ALA A 62 -9.11 -6.53 -7.57
N ILE A 63 -9.18 -6.25 -6.28
CA ILE A 63 -9.79 -5.07 -5.67
C ILE A 63 -8.69 -4.23 -5.04
N ALA A 64 -8.59 -2.96 -5.41
CA ALA A 64 -7.71 -2.00 -4.76
C ALA A 64 -8.37 -1.37 -3.54
N ILE A 65 -7.55 -1.07 -2.54
CA ILE A 65 -7.91 -0.18 -1.43
C ILE A 65 -6.91 0.96 -1.40
N ALA A 66 -7.40 2.20 -1.37
CA ALA A 66 -6.57 3.38 -1.44
C ALA A 66 -5.53 3.45 -0.32
N SER A 67 -4.37 4.02 -0.65
CA SER A 67 -3.38 4.46 0.33
C SER A 67 -3.69 5.87 0.81
N SER A 68 -3.18 6.22 1.99
CA SER A 68 -3.25 7.58 2.55
C SER A 68 -2.15 8.52 2.03
N GLY A 69 -1.17 7.99 1.31
CA GLY A 69 0.01 8.71 0.83
C GLY A 69 1.13 7.73 0.51
N VAL A 70 2.39 8.15 0.67
CA VAL A 70 3.56 7.31 0.41
C VAL A 70 3.68 6.11 1.37
N HIS A 71 2.96 6.15 2.47
CA HIS A 71 3.09 5.19 3.56
C HIS A 71 4.52 5.20 4.13
N ALA A 72 5.16 4.04 4.27
CA ALA A 72 6.51 3.93 4.84
C ALA A 72 7.58 3.58 3.78
N ASN A 73 7.27 3.66 2.48
CA ASN A 73 8.17 3.24 1.41
C ASN A 73 8.52 4.38 0.45
N GLY A 74 9.70 4.29 -0.16
CA GLY A 74 10.14 5.25 -1.17
C GLY A 74 10.76 6.52 -0.64
N PHE A 75 11.01 6.66 0.67
CA PHE A 75 11.57 7.87 1.28
C PHE A 75 13.00 8.18 0.84
N SER A 76 13.78 7.20 0.39
CA SER A 76 15.09 7.46 -0.21
C SER A 76 14.97 8.32 -1.47
N LEU A 77 14.00 8.01 -2.35
CA LEU A 77 13.70 8.80 -3.54
C LEU A 77 13.11 10.17 -3.14
N VAL A 78 12.20 10.22 -2.18
CA VAL A 78 11.63 11.49 -1.66
C VAL A 78 12.73 12.41 -1.17
N ARG A 79 13.66 11.94 -0.32
CA ARG A 79 14.78 12.73 0.19
C ARG A 79 15.73 13.18 -0.92
N HIS A 80 15.94 12.34 -1.92
CA HIS A 80 16.73 12.70 -3.11
C HIS A 80 16.04 13.86 -3.86
N ILE A 81 14.75 13.76 -4.16
CA ILE A 81 13.98 14.82 -4.85
C ILE A 81 14.03 16.13 -4.07
N ILE A 82 13.81 16.09 -2.75
CA ILE A 82 13.85 17.26 -1.88
C ILE A 82 15.21 17.94 -1.95
N ARG A 83 16.29 17.19 -1.84
CA ARG A 83 17.67 17.71 -1.83
C ARG A 83 18.04 18.33 -3.20
N GLU A 84 17.83 17.60 -4.29
CA GLU A 84 18.22 18.04 -5.63
C GLU A 84 17.43 19.29 -6.08
N ASN A 85 16.16 19.38 -5.69
CA ASN A 85 15.30 20.51 -6.04
C ASN A 85 15.22 21.59 -4.95
N LYS A 86 15.99 21.44 -3.86
CA LYS A 86 16.04 22.38 -2.74
C LYS A 86 14.65 22.72 -2.18
N LEU A 87 13.79 21.71 -2.06
CA LEU A 87 12.43 21.89 -1.58
C LEU A 87 12.43 22.11 -0.06
N SER A 88 11.57 22.99 0.42
CA SER A 88 11.29 23.12 1.85
C SER A 88 10.09 22.27 2.24
N LEU A 89 10.20 21.55 3.34
CA LEU A 89 9.10 20.76 3.91
C LEU A 89 7.96 21.66 4.43
N GLU A 90 8.26 22.92 4.74
CA GLU A 90 7.30 23.92 5.23
C GLU A 90 6.57 24.66 4.10
N SER A 91 6.99 24.45 2.85
CA SER A 91 6.35 25.09 1.70
C SER A 91 4.96 24.52 1.47
N ASN A 92 3.96 25.39 1.37
CA ASN A 92 2.64 25.02 0.90
C ASN A 92 2.70 24.60 -0.57
N VAL A 93 2.11 23.46 -0.87
CA VAL A 93 1.97 22.94 -2.23
C VAL A 93 0.50 23.00 -2.59
N ALA A 94 0.15 23.83 -3.58
CA ALA A 94 -1.25 24.11 -3.91
C ALA A 94 -2.04 22.85 -4.25
N GLU A 95 -1.43 21.93 -4.99
CA GLU A 95 -2.04 20.66 -5.40
C GLU A 95 -2.28 19.71 -4.22
N LEU A 96 -1.60 19.91 -3.10
CA LEU A 96 -1.73 19.10 -1.88
C LEU A 96 -2.63 19.75 -0.82
N GLU A 97 -2.95 21.03 -0.96
CA GLU A 97 -3.71 21.84 0.01
C GLU A 97 -3.11 21.84 1.43
N LYS A 98 -1.82 21.56 1.54
CA LYS A 98 -1.04 21.46 2.78
C LYS A 98 0.46 21.63 2.49
N THR A 99 1.29 21.67 3.53
CA THR A 99 2.73 21.68 3.34
C THR A 99 3.23 20.33 2.81
N LEU A 100 4.39 20.34 2.14
CA LEU A 100 5.02 19.10 1.68
C LEU A 100 5.32 18.15 2.85
N GLY A 101 5.79 18.69 3.98
CA GLY A 101 6.06 17.91 5.18
C GLY A 101 4.82 17.23 5.73
N GLU A 102 3.69 17.94 5.86
CA GLU A 102 2.42 17.36 6.29
C GLU A 102 1.93 16.26 5.35
N ALA A 103 2.07 16.44 4.03
CA ALA A 103 1.69 15.43 3.06
C ALA A 103 2.55 14.16 3.18
N LEU A 104 3.85 14.33 3.36
CA LEU A 104 4.80 13.22 3.51
C LEU A 104 4.68 12.48 4.86
N LEU A 105 4.26 13.19 5.91
CA LEU A 105 4.05 12.62 7.25
C LEU A 105 2.65 12.04 7.46
N THR A 106 1.80 12.02 6.42
CA THR A 106 0.48 11.38 6.54
C THR A 106 0.66 9.91 6.97
N PRO A 107 0.07 9.50 8.10
CA PRO A 107 0.25 8.15 8.63
C PRO A 107 -0.22 7.08 7.64
N THR A 108 0.47 5.93 7.62
CA THR A 108 0.03 4.74 6.88
C THR A 108 -1.35 4.30 7.34
N THR A 109 -2.24 4.03 6.41
CA THR A 109 -3.56 3.45 6.72
C THR A 109 -3.38 2.09 7.40
N ILE A 110 -4.05 1.91 8.52
CA ILE A 110 -4.06 0.64 9.25
C ILE A 110 -5.26 -0.17 8.75
N TYR A 111 -4.98 -1.19 7.95
CA TYR A 111 -6.00 -2.01 7.29
C TYR A 111 -6.42 -3.24 8.11
N ALA A 112 -5.63 -3.62 9.12
CA ALA A 112 -5.70 -4.95 9.73
C ALA A 112 -7.09 -5.33 10.26
N ALA A 113 -7.72 -4.46 11.06
CA ALA A 113 -9.02 -4.75 11.66
C ALA A 113 -10.11 -4.86 10.58
N ASP A 114 -10.12 -3.91 9.64
CA ASP A 114 -11.15 -3.84 8.59
C ASP A 114 -11.05 -5.00 7.62
N LEU A 115 -9.82 -5.41 7.27
CA LEU A 115 -9.61 -6.58 6.42
C LEU A 115 -9.95 -7.90 7.11
N LEU A 116 -9.74 -8.01 8.42
CA LEU A 116 -10.21 -9.17 9.18
C LEU A 116 -11.74 -9.26 9.17
N ASP A 117 -12.44 -8.14 9.28
CA ASP A 117 -13.89 -8.09 9.16
C ASP A 117 -14.32 -8.50 7.73
N VAL A 118 -13.65 -8.01 6.67
CA VAL A 118 -13.94 -8.40 5.29
C VAL A 118 -13.79 -9.90 5.08
N ILE A 119 -12.66 -10.49 5.47
CA ILE A 119 -12.42 -11.94 5.25
C ILE A 119 -13.27 -12.85 6.14
N SER A 120 -13.94 -12.30 7.17
CA SER A 120 -14.92 -13.04 7.95
C SER A 120 -16.29 -13.14 7.28
N GLU A 121 -16.63 -12.18 6.42
CA GLU A 121 -17.95 -12.03 5.79
C GLU A 121 -17.96 -12.47 4.32
N VAL A 122 -16.84 -12.35 3.62
CA VAL A 122 -16.75 -12.67 2.19
C VAL A 122 -15.52 -13.54 1.90
N GLU A 123 -15.65 -14.36 0.86
CA GLU A 123 -14.53 -15.17 0.37
C GLU A 123 -13.48 -14.28 -0.26
N VAL A 124 -12.23 -14.43 0.22
CA VAL A 124 -11.03 -13.79 -0.30
C VAL A 124 -9.97 -14.87 -0.52
N HIS A 125 -9.30 -14.85 -1.64
CA HIS A 125 -8.28 -15.84 -2.00
C HIS A 125 -6.88 -15.39 -1.59
N ALA A 126 -6.53 -14.13 -1.84
CA ALA A 126 -5.22 -13.57 -1.49
C ALA A 126 -5.30 -12.08 -1.16
N MET A 127 -4.28 -11.58 -0.48
CA MET A 127 -4.10 -10.16 -0.18
C MET A 127 -2.65 -9.76 -0.37
N ALA A 128 -2.40 -8.57 -0.91
CA ALA A 128 -1.07 -7.99 -1.05
C ALA A 128 -1.03 -6.58 -0.44
N HIS A 129 -0.11 -6.34 0.49
CA HIS A 129 0.21 -5.00 0.96
C HIS A 129 1.22 -4.36 0.01
N ILE A 130 0.91 -3.19 -0.51
CA ILE A 130 1.73 -2.53 -1.51
C ILE A 130 2.81 -1.70 -0.83
N THR A 131 4.04 -2.16 -0.97
CA THR A 131 5.25 -1.60 -0.37
C THR A 131 6.32 -1.34 -1.44
N GLY A 132 7.60 -1.36 -1.10
CA GLY A 132 8.69 -1.26 -2.08
C GLY A 132 8.57 -2.34 -3.16
N GLY A 133 8.82 -1.96 -4.40
CA GLY A 133 8.53 -2.74 -5.59
C GLY A 133 7.23 -2.35 -6.30
N GLY A 134 6.36 -1.58 -5.63
CA GLY A 134 5.13 -1.03 -6.19
C GLY A 134 4.01 -2.04 -6.39
N LEU A 135 2.95 -1.60 -7.06
CA LEU A 135 1.70 -2.34 -7.19
C LEU A 135 1.89 -3.70 -7.89
N ALA A 136 2.55 -3.71 -9.05
CA ALA A 136 2.72 -4.95 -9.83
C ALA A 136 3.49 -6.02 -9.06
N ALA A 137 4.69 -5.72 -8.61
CA ALA A 137 5.56 -6.71 -7.96
C ALA A 137 4.99 -7.26 -6.64
N ASN A 138 4.30 -6.42 -5.85
CA ASN A 138 3.68 -6.90 -4.61
C ASN A 138 2.44 -7.77 -4.89
N THR A 139 1.64 -7.43 -5.88
CA THR A 139 0.48 -8.25 -6.28
C THR A 139 0.94 -9.58 -6.89
N GLU A 140 2.01 -9.57 -7.70
CA GLU A 140 2.56 -10.79 -8.31
C GLU A 140 3.01 -11.83 -7.28
N ARG A 141 3.48 -11.40 -6.10
CA ARG A 141 3.92 -12.33 -5.02
C ARG A 141 2.81 -13.26 -4.53
N VAL A 142 1.56 -12.85 -4.68
CA VAL A 142 0.39 -13.61 -4.26
C VAL A 142 -0.39 -14.21 -5.43
N MET A 143 0.23 -14.22 -6.62
CA MET A 143 -0.34 -14.77 -7.85
C MET A 143 0.31 -16.12 -8.23
N PRO A 144 -0.45 -17.09 -8.72
CA PRO A 144 0.13 -18.29 -9.35
C PRO A 144 0.87 -17.95 -10.63
N SER A 145 1.97 -18.63 -10.89
CA SER A 145 2.84 -18.38 -12.07
C SER A 145 2.19 -18.64 -13.43
N HIS A 146 1.04 -19.32 -13.48
CA HIS A 146 0.30 -19.62 -14.70
C HIS A 146 -0.86 -18.66 -14.96
N LEU A 147 -1.04 -17.66 -14.10
CA LEU A 147 -2.06 -16.62 -14.24
C LEU A 147 -1.43 -15.24 -14.49
N HIS A 148 -2.22 -14.32 -14.99
CA HIS A 148 -1.82 -12.94 -15.13
C HIS A 148 -2.97 -11.97 -14.79
N LEU A 149 -2.59 -10.75 -14.46
CA LEU A 149 -3.48 -9.63 -14.20
C LEU A 149 -3.01 -8.42 -15.00
N VAL A 150 -3.90 -7.86 -15.79
CA VAL A 150 -3.69 -6.54 -16.42
C VAL A 150 -4.42 -5.49 -15.58
N ILE A 151 -3.68 -4.52 -15.11
CA ILE A 151 -4.19 -3.38 -14.33
C ILE A 151 -4.23 -2.16 -15.25
N GLU A 152 -5.42 -1.69 -15.54
CA GLU A 152 -5.62 -0.47 -16.31
C GLU A 152 -5.39 0.76 -15.44
N ARG A 153 -4.35 1.56 -15.74
CA ARG A 153 -4.05 2.78 -14.98
C ARG A 153 -5.20 3.77 -14.96
N LYS A 154 -6.06 3.75 -15.98
CA LYS A 154 -7.27 4.58 -16.03
C LYS A 154 -8.33 4.21 -14.98
N SER A 155 -8.19 3.12 -14.22
CA SER A 155 -9.13 2.75 -13.17
C SER A 155 -9.08 3.68 -11.96
N TRP A 156 -8.01 4.47 -11.81
CA TRP A 156 -7.91 5.52 -10.77
C TRP A 156 -7.09 6.71 -11.25
N ALA A 157 -7.25 7.84 -10.56
CA ALA A 157 -6.40 9.00 -10.75
C ALA A 157 -5.16 8.90 -9.85
N LEU A 158 -3.98 9.18 -10.38
CA LEU A 158 -2.76 9.26 -9.58
C LEU A 158 -2.93 10.34 -8.50
N PRO A 159 -2.79 10.02 -7.19
CA PRO A 159 -2.95 11.01 -6.14
C PRO A 159 -1.96 12.18 -6.28
N PRO A 160 -2.35 13.42 -5.89
CA PRO A 160 -1.57 14.63 -6.12
C PRO A 160 -0.13 14.56 -5.64
N LEU A 161 0.11 13.94 -4.49
CA LEU A 161 1.47 13.80 -3.94
C LEU A 161 2.41 13.07 -4.90
N PHE A 162 1.95 11.98 -5.54
CA PHE A 162 2.77 11.23 -6.49
C PHE A 162 2.97 12.01 -7.78
N SER A 163 1.94 12.70 -8.28
CA SER A 163 2.05 13.58 -9.45
C SER A 163 3.03 14.72 -9.18
N TYR A 164 2.98 15.33 -8.00
CA TYR A 164 3.90 16.38 -7.59
C TYR A 164 5.35 15.87 -7.53
N LEU A 165 5.59 14.75 -6.83
CA LEU A 165 6.92 14.15 -6.72
C LEU A 165 7.46 13.74 -8.10
N GLN A 166 6.61 13.19 -8.97
CA GLN A 166 6.98 12.83 -10.34
C GLN A 166 7.40 14.06 -11.14
N GLY A 167 6.60 15.11 -11.12
CA GLY A 167 6.85 16.34 -11.91
C GLY A 167 8.09 17.07 -11.45
N VAL A 168 8.23 17.34 -10.15
CA VAL A 168 9.38 18.08 -9.61
C VAL A 168 10.66 17.25 -9.70
N GLY A 169 10.59 15.96 -9.42
CA GLY A 169 11.73 15.05 -9.48
C GLY A 169 12.06 14.55 -10.89
N GLN A 170 11.24 14.89 -11.89
CA GLN A 170 11.34 14.35 -13.26
C GLN A 170 11.47 12.82 -13.28
N VAL A 171 10.73 12.14 -12.36
CA VAL A 171 10.82 10.70 -12.16
C VAL A 171 10.13 9.99 -13.33
N PRO A 172 10.83 9.09 -14.05
CA PRO A 172 10.18 8.24 -15.04
C PRO A 172 9.03 7.45 -14.43
N GLN A 173 7.96 7.26 -15.17
CA GLN A 173 6.77 6.58 -14.65
C GLN A 173 7.07 5.18 -14.12
N GLU A 174 7.91 4.43 -14.79
CA GLU A 174 8.33 3.09 -14.38
C GLU A 174 9.03 3.10 -13.02
N ASP A 175 9.91 4.08 -12.78
CA ASP A 175 10.61 4.23 -11.51
C ASP A 175 9.68 4.68 -10.39
N LEU A 176 8.70 5.56 -10.70
CA LEU A 176 7.65 5.97 -9.77
C LEU A 176 6.85 4.75 -9.30
N GLU A 177 6.38 3.92 -10.23
CA GLU A 177 5.56 2.74 -9.98
C GLU A 177 6.31 1.61 -9.27
N ARG A 178 7.63 1.50 -9.47
CA ARG A 178 8.48 0.55 -8.76
C ARG A 178 8.83 1.01 -7.34
N THR A 179 8.78 2.31 -7.09
CA THR A 179 9.19 2.89 -5.82
C THR A 179 8.01 3.10 -4.89
N PHE A 180 6.88 3.56 -5.41
CA PHE A 180 5.72 3.97 -4.64
C PHE A 180 4.50 3.10 -4.88
N ASN A 181 3.55 3.19 -3.95
CA ASN A 181 2.25 2.53 -4.05
C ASN A 181 1.29 3.20 -5.06
N CYS A 182 1.61 4.41 -5.52
CA CYS A 182 0.83 5.20 -6.49
C CYS A 182 -0.67 5.33 -6.17
N GLY A 183 -1.01 5.32 -4.88
CA GLY A 183 -2.39 5.48 -4.41
C GLY A 183 -3.11 4.17 -4.05
N VAL A 184 -2.47 3.02 -4.21
CA VAL A 184 -3.02 1.71 -3.83
C VAL A 184 -2.23 1.17 -2.63
N GLY A 185 -2.88 1.05 -1.47
CA GLY A 185 -2.22 0.54 -0.26
C GLY A 185 -2.35 -0.98 -0.09
N MET A 186 -3.50 -1.53 -0.45
CA MET A 186 -3.77 -2.98 -0.40
C MET A 186 -4.45 -3.44 -1.68
N VAL A 187 -4.20 -4.69 -2.04
CA VAL A 187 -4.96 -5.42 -3.07
C VAL A 187 -5.56 -6.66 -2.43
N LEU A 188 -6.85 -6.89 -2.66
CA LEU A 188 -7.54 -8.14 -2.37
C LEU A 188 -7.82 -8.86 -3.68
N ILE A 189 -7.71 -10.18 -3.68
CA ILE A 189 -8.09 -11.04 -4.80
C ILE A 189 -9.23 -11.93 -4.32
N ALA A 190 -10.37 -11.84 -4.98
CA ALA A 190 -11.59 -12.51 -4.54
C ALA A 190 -12.41 -13.03 -5.75
N PRO A 191 -13.23 -14.07 -5.54
CA PRO A 191 -14.18 -14.54 -6.56
C PRO A 191 -15.14 -13.41 -6.98
N ALA A 192 -15.56 -13.39 -8.24
CA ALA A 192 -16.39 -12.33 -8.80
C ALA A 192 -17.66 -12.05 -7.96
N GLN A 193 -18.30 -13.09 -7.41
CA GLN A 193 -19.49 -12.95 -6.55
C GLN A 193 -19.20 -12.25 -5.22
N SER A 194 -17.97 -12.25 -4.73
CA SER A 194 -17.54 -11.61 -3.48
C SER A 194 -17.21 -10.12 -3.63
N VAL A 195 -17.01 -9.64 -4.87
CA VAL A 195 -16.54 -8.26 -5.13
C VAL A 195 -17.53 -7.20 -4.63
N GLY A 196 -18.80 -7.30 -5.01
CA GLY A 196 -19.82 -6.35 -4.60
C GLY A 196 -19.96 -6.24 -3.06
N PRO A 197 -20.15 -7.37 -2.35
CA PRO A 197 -20.12 -7.38 -0.88
C PRO A 197 -18.84 -6.82 -0.27
N ALA A 198 -17.65 -7.20 -0.77
CA ALA A 198 -16.37 -6.68 -0.29
C ALA A 198 -16.24 -5.17 -0.45
N LEU A 199 -16.57 -4.63 -1.63
CA LEU A 199 -16.57 -3.18 -1.88
C LEU A 199 -17.55 -2.43 -0.98
N THR A 200 -18.72 -3.00 -0.74
CA THR A 200 -19.74 -2.40 0.13
C THR A 200 -19.21 -2.32 1.57
N LEU A 201 -18.63 -3.39 2.07
CA LEU A 201 -18.09 -3.44 3.43
C LEU A 201 -16.90 -2.48 3.59
N LEU A 202 -15.93 -2.51 2.68
CA LEU A 202 -14.78 -1.60 2.69
C LEU A 202 -15.21 -0.13 2.68
N ARG A 203 -16.18 0.23 1.86
CA ARG A 203 -16.70 1.61 1.78
C ARG A 203 -17.45 2.01 3.05
N SER A 204 -18.18 1.10 3.67
CA SER A 204 -18.85 1.35 4.96
C SER A 204 -17.86 1.59 6.10
N GLN A 205 -16.66 1.03 6.01
CA GLN A 205 -15.52 1.25 6.92
C GLN A 205 -14.72 2.51 6.59
N GLY A 206 -15.11 3.27 5.54
CA GLY A 206 -14.47 4.52 5.15
C GLY A 206 -13.34 4.38 4.14
N HIS A 207 -13.10 3.19 3.60
CA HIS A 207 -12.09 3.00 2.58
C HIS A 207 -12.61 3.36 1.18
N LEU A 208 -11.78 4.07 0.40
CA LEU A 208 -11.96 4.13 -1.04
C LEU A 208 -11.45 2.82 -1.65
N ALA A 209 -12.35 2.07 -2.28
CA ALA A 209 -12.03 0.79 -2.90
C ALA A 209 -12.70 0.64 -4.26
N TRP A 210 -11.99 -0.02 -5.20
CA TRP A 210 -12.44 -0.23 -6.59
C TRP A 210 -11.83 -1.48 -7.21
N GLU A 211 -12.40 -1.93 -8.31
CA GLU A 211 -11.85 -3.05 -9.08
C GLU A 211 -10.63 -2.60 -9.89
N LEU A 212 -9.57 -3.41 -9.87
CA LEU A 212 -8.34 -3.19 -10.64
C LEU A 212 -8.34 -3.95 -11.97
N GLY A 213 -8.91 -5.14 -11.98
CA GLY A 213 -8.94 -6.01 -13.14
C GLY A 213 -9.27 -7.45 -12.80
N GLU A 214 -9.47 -8.26 -13.84
CA GLU A 214 -9.78 -9.68 -13.75
C GLU A 214 -8.50 -10.52 -13.94
N ILE A 215 -8.40 -11.58 -13.15
CA ILE A 215 -7.32 -12.56 -13.25
C ILE A 215 -7.69 -13.57 -14.32
N SER A 216 -6.76 -13.79 -15.24
CA SER A 216 -6.96 -14.68 -16.39
C SER A 216 -5.76 -15.61 -16.60
N PRO A 217 -5.91 -16.68 -17.40
CA PRO A 217 -4.80 -17.55 -17.73
C PRO A 217 -3.69 -16.77 -18.42
N ALA A 218 -2.43 -17.07 -18.06
CA ALA A 218 -1.28 -16.47 -18.70
C ALA A 218 -1.27 -16.77 -20.21
N THR A 219 -1.06 -15.72 -21.00
CA THR A 219 -0.95 -15.85 -22.45
C THR A 219 0.51 -16.05 -22.86
N ARG A 220 0.78 -16.20 -24.17
CA ARG A 220 2.15 -16.19 -24.71
C ARG A 220 2.95 -14.90 -24.39
N ALA A 221 2.25 -13.81 -24.03
CA ALA A 221 2.85 -12.55 -23.61
C ALA A 221 3.41 -12.55 -22.18
N GLY A 222 3.22 -13.64 -21.44
CA GLY A 222 3.78 -13.88 -20.12
C GLY A 222 2.72 -13.97 -19.01
N ALA A 223 3.18 -14.45 -17.87
CA ALA A 223 2.45 -14.46 -16.60
C ALA A 223 2.77 -13.18 -15.80
N GLY A 224 2.16 -13.04 -14.61
CA GLY A 224 2.44 -11.97 -13.68
C GLY A 224 1.48 -10.78 -13.78
N VAL A 225 1.90 -9.65 -13.27
CA VAL A 225 1.07 -8.43 -13.19
C VAL A 225 1.65 -7.33 -14.04
N LYS A 226 0.82 -6.70 -14.87
CA LYS A 226 1.21 -5.59 -15.75
C LYS A 226 0.29 -4.40 -15.56
N LEU A 227 0.86 -3.20 -15.58
CA LEU A 227 0.11 -1.95 -15.65
C LEU A 227 0.09 -1.45 -17.10
N GLU A 228 -1.09 -1.16 -17.63
CA GLU A 228 -1.28 -0.68 -18.99
C GLU A 228 -2.04 0.65 -19.04
N GLY A 229 -1.90 1.36 -20.17
CA GLY A 229 -2.54 2.66 -20.36
C GLY A 229 -1.90 3.81 -19.57
N ALA A 230 -2.66 4.87 -19.35
CA ALA A 230 -2.26 6.05 -18.58
C ALA A 230 -3.25 6.28 -17.42
N PHE A 231 -2.78 6.95 -16.35
CA PHE A 231 -3.66 7.38 -15.27
C PHE A 231 -4.73 8.35 -15.76
N GLN A 232 -5.86 8.39 -15.07
CA GLN A 232 -6.88 9.41 -15.33
C GLN A 232 -6.30 10.80 -15.13
N ASN A 233 -6.57 11.69 -16.06
CA ASN A 233 -6.36 13.11 -15.83
C ASN A 233 -7.41 13.59 -14.81
N ARG A 234 -6.95 14.38 -13.84
CA ARG A 234 -7.84 15.07 -12.89
C ARG A 234 -8.44 16.31 -13.54
#